data_0049a6a30ce4aa0d0f9e588ee7404002
#
_entry.id   0049a6a30ce4aa0d0f9e588ee7404002
#
_cell.length_a   1.000
_cell.length_b   1.000
_cell.length_c   1.000
_cell.angle_alpha   90.00
_cell.angle_beta   90.00
_cell.angle_gamma   90.00
#
_symmetry.space_group_name_H-M   'P 1'
#
loop_
_entity.id
_entity.type
_entity.pdbx_description
1 polymer ?
#
loop_
_entity_poly.entity_id
_entity_poly.type
_entity_poly.pdbx_seq_one_letter_code
_entity_poly.pdbx_strand_id
1 'polypeptide(L)'
;MGANAAGKSNFIDALRFLRDVVKQGGGLQTAVRVRGGITKIRCLAAREQSNVKLAIELSESDSRELCWHYELNFKHTGGGIRENQVKIVSEKVFSGREQRYVLDRSAETLGEDEETLKYTYLEQPNANKDFRVIQQFLQNVEYLNVVPQMVRESASSSYSGDTLLHCC
;
A
#
# COMPACT_ATOMS: atom_id res chain seq x y z
N MET A 1 -6.25 26.99 -1.97
CA MET A 1 -6.44 26.07 -3.14
C MET A 1 -5.09 25.52 -3.53
N GLY A 2 -4.80 24.25 -3.23
CA GLY A 2 -3.53 23.62 -3.62
C GLY A 2 -3.57 23.22 -5.10
N ALA A 3 -2.50 23.51 -5.83
CA ALA A 3 -2.35 23.17 -7.24
C ALA A 3 -2.66 21.68 -7.48
N ASN A 4 -3.48 21.36 -8.47
CA ASN A 4 -3.97 20.03 -8.79
C ASN A 4 -2.87 19.02 -9.23
N ALA A 5 -1.62 19.47 -9.38
CA ALA A 5 -0.47 18.66 -9.80
C ALA A 5 0.43 18.18 -8.65
N ALA A 6 0.12 18.49 -7.40
CA ALA A 6 1.04 18.32 -6.27
C ALA A 6 0.94 16.96 -5.56
N GLY A 7 1.00 15.85 -6.28
CA GLY A 7 1.19 14.52 -5.66
C GLY A 7 -0.06 13.88 -5.03
N LYS A 8 -1.21 14.57 -4.95
CA LYS A 8 -2.45 14.01 -4.35
C LYS A 8 -2.90 12.72 -5.01
N SER A 9 -2.86 12.67 -6.35
CA SER A 9 -3.23 11.47 -7.11
C SER A 9 -2.26 10.33 -6.87
N ASN A 10 -0.97 10.61 -6.71
CA ASN A 10 0.04 9.61 -6.42
C ASN A 10 -0.14 8.99 -5.02
N PHE A 11 -0.50 9.81 -4.02
CA PHE A 11 -0.79 9.33 -2.68
C PHE A 11 -2.00 8.38 -2.66
N ILE A 12 -3.09 8.79 -3.29
CA ILE A 12 -4.30 7.95 -3.40
C ILE A 12 -4.00 6.65 -4.14
N ASP A 13 -3.20 6.71 -5.22
CA ASP A 13 -2.85 5.51 -5.99
C ASP A 13 -1.93 4.58 -5.21
N ALA A 14 -1.02 5.11 -4.38
CA ALA A 14 -0.20 4.32 -3.46
C ALA A 14 -1.05 3.58 -2.42
N LEU A 15 -2.04 4.25 -1.82
CA LEU A 15 -2.98 3.60 -0.88
C LEU A 15 -3.82 2.52 -1.58
N ARG A 16 -4.33 2.80 -2.78
CA ARG A 16 -5.05 1.81 -3.59
C ARG A 16 -4.17 0.60 -3.91
N PHE A 17 -2.90 0.84 -4.23
CA PHE A 17 -1.95 -0.24 -4.49
C PHE A 17 -1.80 -1.14 -3.26
N LEU A 18 -1.53 -0.55 -2.09
CA LEU A 18 -1.38 -1.31 -0.84
C LEU A 18 -2.67 -2.05 -0.46
N ARG A 19 -3.84 -1.43 -0.64
CA ARG A 19 -5.12 -2.13 -0.49
C ARG A 19 -5.23 -3.34 -1.41
N ASP A 20 -4.83 -3.20 -2.69
CA ASP A 20 -4.89 -4.30 -3.65
C ASP A 20 -3.90 -5.42 -3.32
N VAL A 21 -2.79 -5.11 -2.64
CA VAL A 21 -1.86 -6.12 -2.09
C VAL A 21 -2.53 -6.93 -0.99
N VAL A 22 -3.28 -6.30 -0.08
CA VAL A 22 -3.83 -6.97 1.12
C VAL A 22 -5.24 -7.52 0.97
N LYS A 23 -5.96 -7.17 -0.10
CA LYS A 23 -7.33 -7.67 -0.31
C LYS A 23 -7.35 -9.17 -0.58
N GLN A 24 -8.47 -9.81 -0.27
CA GLN A 24 -8.67 -11.23 -0.57
C GLN A 24 -8.48 -11.53 -2.06
N GLY A 25 -7.67 -12.51 -2.40
CA GLY A 25 -7.29 -12.83 -3.79
C GLY A 25 -6.36 -11.79 -4.44
N GLY A 26 -5.85 -10.83 -3.67
CA GLY A 26 -4.88 -9.83 -4.11
C GLY A 26 -3.45 -10.36 -4.13
N GLY A 27 -2.57 -9.63 -3.49
CA GLY A 27 -1.13 -9.89 -3.39
C GLY A 27 -0.29 -8.98 -4.27
N LEU A 28 1.00 -8.87 -3.94
CA LEU A 28 1.94 -7.98 -4.62
C LEU A 28 1.97 -8.19 -6.13
N GLN A 29 2.12 -9.44 -6.57
CA GLN A 29 2.19 -9.78 -8.00
C GLN A 29 0.91 -9.39 -8.74
N THR A 30 -0.25 -9.65 -8.13
CA THR A 30 -1.56 -9.31 -8.71
C THR A 30 -1.75 -7.81 -8.78
N ALA A 31 -1.40 -7.07 -7.72
CA ALA A 31 -1.52 -5.61 -7.66
C ALA A 31 -0.68 -4.92 -8.74
N VAL A 32 0.52 -5.45 -9.00
CA VAL A 32 1.40 -4.97 -10.09
C VAL A 32 0.82 -5.31 -11.45
N ARG A 33 0.37 -6.54 -11.67
CA ARG A 33 -0.16 -7.02 -12.94
C ARG A 33 -1.40 -6.25 -13.38
N VAL A 34 -2.35 -6.03 -12.48
CA VAL A 34 -3.61 -5.31 -12.76
C VAL A 34 -3.34 -3.86 -13.19
N ARG A 35 -2.24 -3.26 -12.72
CA ARG A 35 -1.81 -1.91 -13.12
C ARG A 35 -1.00 -1.88 -14.41
N GLY A 36 -0.84 -3.00 -15.10
CA GLY A 36 -0.06 -3.09 -16.35
C GLY A 36 1.45 -3.15 -16.16
N GLY A 37 1.89 -3.59 -14.97
CA GLY A 37 3.29 -3.84 -14.64
C GLY A 37 3.97 -2.68 -13.91
N ILE A 38 5.20 -2.92 -13.49
CA ILE A 38 5.98 -1.98 -12.67
C ILE A 38 6.26 -0.64 -13.36
N THR A 39 6.38 -0.63 -14.68
CA THR A 39 6.64 0.57 -15.47
C THR A 39 5.50 1.59 -15.39
N LYS A 40 4.29 1.12 -15.16
CA LYS A 40 3.11 1.98 -14.99
C LYS A 40 2.98 2.52 -13.56
N ILE A 41 3.53 1.81 -12.58
CA ILE A 41 3.54 2.22 -11.17
C ILE A 41 4.65 3.25 -10.93
N ARG A 42 5.75 3.15 -11.66
CA ARG A 42 6.87 4.08 -11.54
C ARG A 42 6.47 5.48 -12.00
N CYS A 43 6.74 6.47 -11.16
CA CYS A 43 6.64 7.86 -11.58
C CYS A 43 7.65 8.16 -12.69
N LEU A 44 7.23 8.92 -13.70
CA LEU A 44 8.08 9.34 -14.85
C LEU A 44 9.36 10.08 -14.41
N ALA A 45 9.36 10.65 -13.19
CA ALA A 45 10.52 11.33 -12.62
C ALA A 45 11.61 10.38 -12.09
N ALA A 46 11.30 9.10 -11.90
CA ALA A 46 12.22 8.11 -11.32
C ALA A 46 12.91 7.25 -12.39
N ARG A 47 13.36 7.84 -13.48
CA ARG A 47 13.96 7.12 -14.62
C ARG A 47 15.23 6.35 -14.28
N GLU A 48 15.96 6.76 -13.25
CA GLU A 48 17.25 6.16 -12.88
C GLU A 48 17.14 5.05 -11.83
N GLN A 49 16.02 4.98 -11.08
CA GLN A 49 15.85 3.96 -10.06
C GLN A 49 14.99 2.79 -10.56
N SER A 50 15.54 1.59 -10.50
CA SER A 50 14.85 0.34 -10.89
C SER A 50 13.77 -0.08 -9.87
N ASN A 51 13.82 0.45 -8.64
CA ASN A 51 13.00 0.05 -7.51
C ASN A 51 11.78 0.98 -7.33
N VAL A 52 10.68 0.41 -6.84
CA VAL A 52 9.52 1.15 -6.32
C VAL A 52 9.57 1.09 -4.80
N LYS A 53 9.61 2.24 -4.16
CA LYS A 53 9.56 2.37 -2.71
C LYS A 53 8.25 3.03 -2.29
N LEU A 54 7.52 2.38 -1.40
CA LEU A 54 6.30 2.88 -0.77
C LEU A 54 6.48 2.90 0.73
N ALA A 55 6.05 3.98 1.36
CA ALA A 55 6.02 4.10 2.81
C ALA A 55 4.71 4.74 3.24
N ILE A 56 4.12 4.22 4.31
CA ILE A 56 2.95 4.79 4.96
C ILE A 56 3.18 4.87 6.47
N GLU A 57 2.63 5.91 7.05
CA GLU A 57 2.57 6.12 8.50
C GLU A 57 1.11 6.12 8.94
N LEU A 58 0.83 5.36 9.98
CA LEU A 58 -0.47 5.36 10.64
C LEU A 58 -0.29 6.00 12.01
N SER A 59 -1.09 7.01 12.28
CA SER A 59 -1.07 7.75 13.53
C SER A 59 -2.46 7.71 14.16
N GLU A 60 -2.52 7.84 15.47
CA GLU A 60 -3.77 7.97 16.17
C GLU A 60 -4.39 9.36 15.90
N SER A 61 -5.70 9.40 15.70
CA SER A 61 -6.40 10.60 15.23
C SER A 61 -6.23 11.80 16.17
N ASP A 62 -6.24 11.55 17.48
CA ASP A 62 -6.28 12.59 18.51
C ASP A 62 -4.89 13.04 18.97
N SER A 63 -3.95 12.12 19.11
CA SER A 63 -2.61 12.40 19.62
C SER A 63 -1.59 12.72 18.54
N ARG A 64 -1.86 12.34 17.31
CA ARG A 64 -0.89 12.31 16.19
C ARG A 64 0.37 11.48 16.49
N GLU A 65 0.31 10.64 17.51
CA GLU A 65 1.40 9.73 17.80
C GLU A 65 1.53 8.68 16.70
N LEU A 66 2.77 8.42 16.28
CA LEU A 66 3.04 7.38 15.30
C LEU A 66 2.70 6.01 15.91
N CYS A 67 1.70 5.34 15.33
CA CYS A 67 1.36 3.97 15.72
C CYS A 67 2.17 2.96 14.94
N TRP A 68 2.24 3.14 13.63
CA TRP A 68 2.91 2.22 12.72
C TRP A 68 3.57 2.96 11.56
N HIS A 69 4.76 2.49 11.19
CA HIS A 69 5.41 2.85 9.94
C HIS A 69 5.64 1.56 9.14
N TYR A 70 5.11 1.51 7.93
CA TYR A 70 5.29 0.39 7.00
C TYR A 70 6.03 0.87 5.76
N GLU A 71 7.10 0.16 5.40
CA GLU A 71 7.89 0.41 4.20
C GLU A 71 7.98 -0.84 3.35
N LEU A 72 7.70 -0.71 2.06
CA LEU A 72 7.83 -1.75 1.04
C LEU A 72 8.70 -1.25 -0.10
N ASN A 73 9.77 -1.97 -0.40
CA ASN A 73 10.64 -1.72 -1.54
C ASN A 73 10.70 -2.98 -2.42
N PHE A 74 10.39 -2.84 -3.70
CA PHE A 74 10.37 -3.94 -4.64
C PHE A 74 10.90 -3.52 -6.01
N LYS A 75 11.41 -4.47 -6.77
CA LYS A 75 11.98 -4.26 -8.11
C LYS A 75 11.45 -5.27 -9.11
N HIS A 76 11.57 -4.92 -10.38
CA HIS A 76 11.32 -5.86 -11.46
C HIS A 76 12.40 -6.95 -11.49
N THR A 77 12.00 -8.20 -11.62
CA THR A 77 12.91 -9.29 -11.95
C THR A 77 13.01 -9.34 -13.45
N GLY A 78 14.17 -8.98 -13.99
CA GLY A 78 14.43 -9.06 -15.44
C GLY A 78 14.14 -10.46 -15.96
N GLY A 79 13.26 -10.55 -16.91
CA GLY A 79 12.84 -11.76 -17.63
C GLY A 79 12.01 -11.31 -18.82
N GLY A 80 11.95 -12.10 -19.89
CA GLY A 80 11.32 -11.73 -21.16
C GLY A 80 9.86 -11.26 -21.02
N ILE A 81 9.26 -10.93 -22.13
CA ILE A 81 7.93 -10.30 -22.30
C ILE A 81 6.76 -10.94 -21.48
N ARG A 82 6.97 -12.12 -20.89
CA ARG A 82 5.96 -12.86 -20.12
C ARG A 82 6.00 -12.67 -18.60
N GLU A 83 7.03 -12.03 -18.05
CA GLU A 83 7.22 -11.99 -16.61
C GLU A 83 7.23 -10.54 -16.06
N ASN A 84 6.03 -9.96 -15.90
CA ASN A 84 5.82 -8.79 -15.04
C ASN A 84 5.95 -9.17 -13.55
N GLN A 85 6.92 -10.04 -13.22
CA GLN A 85 7.16 -10.44 -11.84
C GLN A 85 8.02 -9.40 -11.14
N VAL A 86 7.72 -9.19 -9.88
CA VAL A 86 8.49 -8.32 -9.00
C VAL A 86 9.04 -9.12 -7.84
N LYS A 87 10.18 -8.68 -7.30
CA LYS A 87 10.77 -9.21 -6.06
C LYS A 87 10.91 -8.11 -5.03
N ILE A 88 10.68 -8.47 -3.80
CA ILE A 88 10.92 -7.59 -2.65
C ILE A 88 12.42 -7.40 -2.48
N VAL A 89 12.81 -6.15 -2.31
CA VAL A 89 14.16 -5.73 -1.94
C VAL A 89 14.24 -5.59 -0.44
N SER A 90 13.25 -4.93 0.16
CA SER A 90 13.11 -4.82 1.61
C SER A 90 11.65 -4.60 2.00
N GLU A 91 11.28 -5.10 3.16
CA GLU A 91 9.99 -4.87 3.81
C GLU A 91 10.23 -4.62 5.29
N LYS A 92 9.73 -3.49 5.80
CA LYS A 92 9.96 -3.06 7.19
C LYS A 92 8.68 -2.60 7.84
N VAL A 93 8.52 -2.97 9.10
CA VAL A 93 7.43 -2.50 9.96
C VAL A 93 8.02 -2.01 11.27
N PHE A 94 7.80 -0.75 11.59
CA PHE A 94 8.16 -0.17 12.87
C PHE A 94 6.91 0.05 13.71
N SER A 95 6.96 -0.39 14.97
CA SER A 95 5.92 -0.13 15.96
C SER A 95 6.27 1.13 16.74
N GLY A 96 5.45 2.17 16.60
CA GLY A 96 5.60 3.40 17.38
C GLY A 96 5.36 3.19 18.87
N ARG A 97 4.45 2.28 19.23
CA ARG A 97 4.19 1.92 20.64
C ARG A 97 5.36 1.21 21.28
N GLU A 98 5.98 0.25 20.57
CA GLU A 98 7.10 -0.54 21.10
C GLU A 98 8.47 0.07 20.80
N GLN A 99 8.52 1.16 20.01
CA GLN A 99 9.73 1.87 19.60
C GLN A 99 10.79 0.93 18.99
N ARG A 100 10.33 -0.07 18.22
CA ARG A 100 11.21 -1.05 17.55
C ARG A 100 10.65 -1.53 16.22
N TYR A 101 11.52 -2.07 15.40
CA TYR A 101 11.10 -2.83 14.23
C TYR A 101 10.53 -4.18 14.65
N VAL A 102 9.30 -4.46 14.25
CA VAL A 102 8.66 -5.78 14.39
C VAL A 102 8.90 -6.65 13.17
N LEU A 103 9.24 -6.01 12.05
CA LEU A 103 9.71 -6.66 10.82
C LEU A 103 10.83 -5.81 10.23
N ASP A 104 11.97 -6.43 9.97
CA ASP A 104 13.06 -5.84 9.15
C ASP A 104 13.61 -6.94 8.25
N ARG A 105 13.10 -6.97 7.04
CA ARG A 105 13.39 -7.99 6.04
C ARG A 105 14.07 -7.35 4.84
N SER A 106 15.20 -7.92 4.45
CA SER A 106 15.95 -7.50 3.27
C SER A 106 16.43 -8.75 2.52
N ALA A 107 16.33 -8.72 1.19
CA ALA A 107 16.82 -9.78 0.32
C ALA A 107 18.31 -10.07 0.50
N GLU A 108 19.08 -9.06 0.92
CA GLU A 108 20.54 -9.18 1.11
C GLU A 108 20.92 -9.79 2.46
N THR A 109 20.09 -9.53 3.50
CA THR A 109 20.42 -9.92 4.87
C THR A 109 19.95 -11.32 5.25
N LEU A 110 18.93 -11.85 4.59
CA LEU A 110 18.26 -13.07 5.06
C LEU A 110 18.62 -14.31 4.26
N GLY A 111 19.32 -14.21 3.13
CA GLY A 111 19.56 -15.37 2.26
C GLY A 111 18.25 -16.10 1.90
N GLU A 112 17.14 -15.34 1.87
CA GLU A 112 15.81 -15.89 1.65
C GLU A 112 15.71 -16.57 0.30
N ASP A 113 14.94 -17.64 0.27
CA ASP A 113 14.54 -18.29 -0.96
C ASP A 113 13.86 -17.27 -1.90
N GLU A 114 14.27 -17.26 -3.15
CA GLU A 114 13.73 -16.37 -4.18
C GLU A 114 12.21 -16.41 -4.30
N GLU A 115 11.58 -17.53 -3.99
CA GLU A 115 10.14 -17.68 -4.02
C GLU A 115 9.46 -16.86 -2.91
N THR A 116 10.06 -16.77 -1.73
CA THR A 116 9.51 -16.01 -0.60
C THR A 116 9.56 -14.50 -0.88
N LEU A 117 10.51 -14.04 -1.69
CA LEU A 117 10.62 -12.63 -2.09
C LEU A 117 9.53 -12.16 -3.06
N LYS A 118 8.71 -13.05 -3.57
CA LYS A 118 7.56 -12.70 -4.42
C LYS A 118 6.34 -12.24 -3.61
N TYR A 119 6.31 -12.50 -2.31
CA TYR A 119 5.17 -12.26 -1.42
C TYR A 119 5.55 -11.33 -0.28
N THR A 120 4.73 -10.31 -0.03
CA THR A 120 4.89 -9.48 1.17
C THR A 120 4.48 -10.25 2.41
N TYR A 121 5.10 -9.96 3.56
CA TYR A 121 4.60 -10.49 4.82
C TYR A 121 3.26 -9.86 5.19
N LEU A 122 3.02 -8.62 4.72
CA LEU A 122 1.76 -7.92 4.93
C LEU A 122 0.55 -8.69 4.35
N GLU A 123 0.70 -9.35 3.19
CA GLU A 123 -0.39 -10.14 2.57
C GLU A 123 -0.55 -11.53 3.18
N GLN A 124 0.44 -12.03 3.93
CA GLN A 124 0.47 -13.38 4.46
C GLN A 124 -0.09 -13.46 5.88
N PRO A 125 -1.22 -14.16 6.13
CA PRO A 125 -1.85 -14.20 7.45
C PRO A 125 -0.97 -14.80 8.56
N ASN A 126 -0.02 -15.66 8.20
CA ASN A 126 0.88 -16.29 9.16
C ASN A 126 2.07 -15.40 9.52
N ALA A 127 2.49 -14.52 8.60
CA ALA A 127 3.66 -13.66 8.76
C ALA A 127 3.31 -12.31 9.41
N ASN A 128 2.07 -11.82 9.24
CA ASN A 128 1.66 -10.49 9.70
C ASN A 128 1.02 -10.45 11.10
N LYS A 129 1.19 -11.47 11.92
CA LYS A 129 0.51 -11.59 13.22
C LYS A 129 0.70 -10.36 14.11
N ASP A 130 1.92 -9.84 14.19
CA ASP A 130 2.30 -8.75 15.08
C ASP A 130 1.90 -7.36 14.56
N PHE A 131 1.58 -7.24 13.27
CA PHE A 131 1.20 -6.00 12.61
C PHE A 131 -0.03 -6.12 11.71
N ARG A 132 -0.89 -7.11 11.98
CA ARG A 132 -2.12 -7.37 11.23
C ARG A 132 -3.07 -6.18 11.17
N VAL A 133 -2.99 -5.29 12.16
CA VAL A 133 -3.76 -4.04 12.19
C VAL A 133 -3.52 -3.18 10.95
N ILE A 134 -2.30 -3.18 10.39
CA ILE A 134 -1.98 -2.46 9.15
C ILE A 134 -2.75 -3.05 7.98
N GLN A 135 -2.78 -4.39 7.88
CA GLN A 135 -3.55 -5.10 6.84
C GLN A 135 -5.05 -4.76 6.95
N GLN A 136 -5.61 -4.84 8.16
CA GLN A 136 -7.02 -4.54 8.41
C GLN A 136 -7.36 -3.09 8.08
N PHE A 137 -6.51 -2.14 8.46
CA PHE A 137 -6.68 -0.74 8.08
C PHE A 137 -6.74 -0.58 6.56
N LEU A 138 -5.77 -1.14 5.84
CA LEU A 138 -5.69 -1.01 4.38
C LEU A 138 -6.87 -1.69 3.68
N GLN A 139 -7.38 -2.82 4.19
CA GLN A 139 -8.56 -3.49 3.64
C GLN A 139 -9.81 -2.62 3.73
N ASN A 140 -9.92 -1.80 4.77
CA ASN A 140 -11.05 -0.90 5.01
C ASN A 140 -10.92 0.46 4.32
N VAL A 141 -9.80 0.73 3.63
CA VAL A 141 -9.65 1.97 2.86
C VAL A 141 -10.58 1.94 1.64
N GLU A 142 -11.63 2.75 1.70
CA GLU A 142 -12.55 2.96 0.58
C GLU A 142 -12.26 4.28 -0.12
N TYR A 143 -12.30 4.26 -1.43
CA TYR A 143 -12.20 5.46 -2.24
C TYR A 143 -13.50 5.72 -2.98
N LEU A 144 -14.19 6.78 -2.59
CA LEU A 144 -15.39 7.24 -3.27
C LEU A 144 -14.98 8.22 -4.38
N ASN A 145 -15.12 7.80 -5.62
CA ASN A 145 -14.98 8.69 -6.77
C ASN A 145 -16.30 9.43 -7.00
N VAL A 146 -16.48 10.56 -6.33
CA VAL A 146 -17.67 11.40 -6.51
C VAL A 146 -17.55 12.12 -7.84
N VAL A 147 -18.34 11.69 -8.82
CA VAL A 147 -18.49 12.41 -10.09
C VAL A 147 -19.46 13.57 -9.85
N PRO A 148 -19.06 14.84 -10.03
CA PRO A 148 -19.91 16.00 -9.70
C PRO A 148 -21.28 16.00 -10.41
N GLN A 149 -21.40 15.34 -11.54
CA GLN A 149 -22.65 15.20 -12.30
C GLN A 149 -23.69 14.30 -11.59
N MET A 150 -23.24 13.27 -10.85
CA MET A 150 -24.15 12.39 -10.09
C MET A 150 -24.68 13.04 -8.81
N VAL A 151 -23.98 14.03 -8.27
CA VAL A 151 -24.41 14.76 -7.06
C VAL A 151 -25.62 15.67 -7.35
N ARG A 152 -25.80 16.11 -8.61
CA ARG A 152 -26.94 16.94 -9.00
C ARG A 152 -28.27 16.18 -9.12
N GLU A 153 -28.22 14.88 -9.38
CA GLU A 153 -29.41 14.05 -9.55
C GLU A 153 -29.89 13.42 -8.23
N SER A 154 -29.02 13.31 -7.22
CA SER A 154 -29.33 12.68 -5.92
C SER A 154 -29.72 13.66 -4.81
N ALA A 155 -29.92 14.94 -5.12
CA ALA A 155 -30.34 15.96 -4.13
C ALA A 155 -31.78 15.77 -3.59
N SER A 156 -32.45 14.68 -3.94
CA SER A 156 -33.82 14.34 -3.46
C SER A 156 -33.89 13.10 -2.56
N SER A 157 -32.77 12.46 -2.21
CA SER A 157 -32.80 11.35 -1.23
C SER A 157 -31.84 11.64 -0.07
N SER A 158 -32.42 11.90 1.09
CA SER A 158 -31.76 12.06 2.37
C SER A 158 -31.04 10.78 2.76
N TYR A 159 -29.70 10.82 2.74
CA TYR A 159 -28.87 9.81 3.38
C TYR A 159 -28.41 10.33 4.75
N SER A 160 -29.02 9.78 5.79
CA SER A 160 -28.48 9.81 7.14
C SER A 160 -27.53 8.61 7.29
N GLY A 161 -26.28 8.87 7.47
CA GLY A 161 -25.28 7.83 7.69
C GLY A 161 -24.07 8.41 8.38
N ASP A 162 -24.20 8.62 9.69
CA ASP A 162 -23.06 8.81 10.59
C ASP A 162 -22.27 7.51 10.63
N THR A 163 -21.08 7.52 10.05
CA THR A 163 -20.07 6.51 10.35
C THR A 163 -18.75 7.23 10.61
N LEU A 164 -18.62 7.66 11.85
CA LEU A 164 -17.35 8.06 12.44
C LEU A 164 -16.51 6.79 12.64
N LEU A 165 -15.44 6.66 11.87
CA LEU A 165 -14.43 5.62 12.05
C LEU A 165 -13.62 5.95 13.31
N HIS A 166 -13.87 5.23 14.37
CA HIS A 166 -12.98 5.14 15.52
C HIS A 166 -11.98 4.02 15.27
N CYS A 167 -10.71 4.39 15.06
CA CYS A 167 -9.59 3.47 15.18
C CYS A 167 -9.03 3.58 16.59
N CYS A 168 -9.22 2.57 17.39
CA CYS A 168 -8.43 2.30 18.59
C CYS A 168 -7.26 1.41 18.26
#